data_5ad7dfc6cc6f2d65903c7c73893d8f87
#
_entry.id   5ad7dfc6cc6f2d65903c7c73893d8f87
#
_cell.length_a   1.000
_cell.length_b   1.000
_cell.length_c   1.000
_cell.angle_alpha   90.00
_cell.angle_beta   90.00
_cell.angle_gamma   90.00
#
_symmetry.space_group_name_H-M   'P 1'
#
loop_
_entity.id
_entity.type
_entity.pdbx_description
1 polymer ?
#
loop_
_entity_poly.entity_id
_entity_poly.type
_entity_poly.pdbx_seq_one_letter_code
_entity_poly.pdbx_strand_id
1 'polypeptide(L)'
;KLIVAAIKAVFPRHNILSEECGFIDKRSEYTWIIDPLDGTSNFASGIPWFGVLITIFKDNLPVMAGAYLPVQDEMYFAEKGKGAFKNGEIISIPEDKELKDSLFAFCVDYTEDQDFINRGLETYKSIVRQSRNIRSTNSLVDFLYVAEGKFGGVLNLFTKVWDISGLGLIISEAGGVMKNINGNDIHFSISKDLMDENFPVIAGNKKIVEQILVINS
;
A
#
# COMPACT_ATOMS: atom_id res chain seq x y z
N LYS A 1 -4.54 -17.28 -10.20
CA LYS A 1 -4.09 -18.13 -11.35
C LYS A 1 -4.33 -17.46 -12.71
N LEU A 2 -5.51 -16.84 -12.97
CA LEU A 2 -5.83 -16.21 -14.27
C LEU A 2 -4.87 -15.05 -14.60
N ILE A 3 -4.60 -14.14 -13.65
CA ILE A 3 -3.69 -13.00 -13.84
C ILE A 3 -2.29 -13.48 -14.24
N VAL A 4 -1.74 -14.44 -13.50
CA VAL A 4 -0.41 -15.02 -13.79
C VAL A 4 -0.36 -15.68 -15.17
N ALA A 5 -1.43 -16.38 -15.57
CA ALA A 5 -1.51 -17.00 -16.89
C ALA A 5 -1.54 -15.94 -18.01
N ALA A 6 -2.31 -14.86 -17.84
CA ALA A 6 -2.40 -13.76 -18.80
C ALA A 6 -1.05 -13.05 -18.95
N ILE A 7 -0.34 -12.77 -17.85
CA ILE A 7 0.99 -12.16 -17.87
C ILE A 7 1.98 -13.06 -18.62
N LYS A 8 2.01 -14.36 -18.29
CA LYS A 8 2.92 -15.33 -18.96
C LYS A 8 2.66 -15.47 -20.47
N ALA A 9 1.43 -15.33 -20.90
CA ALA A 9 1.07 -15.41 -22.33
C ALA A 9 1.65 -14.24 -23.14
N VAL A 10 1.70 -13.04 -22.55
CA VAL A 10 2.19 -11.82 -23.22
C VAL A 10 3.66 -11.53 -22.91
N PHE A 11 4.08 -11.78 -21.65
CA PHE A 11 5.42 -11.49 -21.15
C PHE A 11 6.11 -12.75 -20.59
N PRO A 12 6.39 -13.79 -21.41
CA PRO A 12 6.84 -15.09 -20.91
C PRO A 12 8.23 -15.07 -20.26
N ARG A 13 8.99 -14.00 -20.48
CA ARG A 13 10.35 -13.82 -19.93
C ARG A 13 10.42 -12.94 -18.70
N HIS A 14 9.30 -12.32 -18.25
CA HIS A 14 9.30 -11.50 -17.04
C HIS A 14 9.25 -12.37 -15.78
N ASN A 15 9.84 -11.86 -14.69
CA ASN A 15 9.69 -12.44 -13.36
C ASN A 15 8.26 -12.17 -12.86
N ILE A 16 7.79 -13.04 -11.97
CA ILE A 16 6.50 -12.85 -11.27
C ILE A 16 6.71 -13.19 -9.81
N LEU A 17 6.32 -12.29 -8.92
CA LEU A 17 6.17 -12.51 -7.49
C LEU A 17 4.71 -12.33 -7.14
N SER A 18 4.08 -13.36 -6.60
CA SER A 18 2.66 -13.30 -6.25
C SER A 18 2.45 -13.98 -4.91
N GLU A 19 1.63 -13.39 -4.06
CA GLU A 19 1.24 -13.95 -2.77
C GLU A 19 0.86 -15.44 -2.89
N GLU A 20 0.00 -15.78 -3.84
CA GLU A 20 -0.58 -17.12 -4.02
C GLU A 20 0.32 -18.11 -4.78
N CYS A 21 1.23 -17.62 -5.63
CA CYS A 21 2.00 -18.44 -6.54
C CYS A 21 3.51 -18.45 -6.25
N GLY A 22 3.97 -17.66 -5.29
CA GLY A 22 5.37 -17.50 -4.97
C GLY A 22 6.17 -16.73 -6.01
N PHE A 23 7.49 -16.90 -6.00
CA PHE A 23 8.41 -16.21 -6.90
C PHE A 23 8.81 -17.09 -8.09
N ILE A 24 8.58 -16.57 -9.29
CA ILE A 24 8.97 -17.18 -10.57
C ILE A 24 10.09 -16.34 -11.16
N ASP A 25 11.32 -16.78 -11.00
CA ASP A 25 12.51 -16.10 -11.50
C ASP A 25 12.79 -16.49 -12.96
N LYS A 26 12.89 -15.49 -13.82
CA LYS A 26 13.30 -15.58 -15.24
C LYS A 26 14.59 -14.81 -15.52
N ARG A 27 15.22 -14.26 -14.46
CA ARG A 27 16.38 -13.37 -14.55
C ARG A 27 16.13 -12.16 -15.44
N SER A 28 14.91 -11.62 -15.35
CA SER A 28 14.47 -10.45 -16.11
C SER A 28 14.70 -9.16 -15.31
N GLU A 29 14.96 -8.05 -15.99
CA GLU A 29 14.91 -6.72 -15.40
C GLU A 29 13.49 -6.33 -14.96
N TYR A 30 12.45 -6.97 -15.53
CA TYR A 30 11.04 -6.72 -15.20
C TYR A 30 10.50 -7.80 -14.26
N THR A 31 9.82 -7.34 -13.20
CA THR A 31 9.10 -8.20 -12.25
C THR A 31 7.67 -7.69 -12.05
N TRP A 32 6.70 -8.59 -12.17
CA TRP A 32 5.33 -8.34 -11.78
C TRP A 32 5.14 -8.78 -10.34
N ILE A 33 4.71 -7.86 -9.47
CA ILE A 33 4.32 -8.16 -8.10
C ILE A 33 2.79 -8.09 -8.03
N ILE A 34 2.17 -9.13 -7.48
CA ILE A 34 0.72 -9.33 -7.58
C ILE A 34 0.16 -9.73 -6.22
N ASP A 35 -0.77 -8.94 -5.74
CA ASP A 35 -1.76 -9.37 -4.76
C ASP A 35 -3.08 -9.63 -5.50
N PRO A 36 -3.50 -10.89 -5.63
CA PRO A 36 -4.70 -11.21 -6.38
C PRO A 36 -5.99 -10.95 -5.59
N LEU A 37 -5.90 -10.77 -4.27
CA LEU A 37 -7.03 -10.50 -3.39
C LEU A 37 -6.57 -9.84 -2.08
N ASP A 38 -6.18 -8.56 -2.14
CA ASP A 38 -5.95 -7.76 -0.94
C ASP A 38 -7.28 -7.58 -0.17
N GLY A 39 -7.21 -7.68 1.17
CA GLY A 39 -8.40 -7.64 2.02
C GLY A 39 -9.14 -8.98 2.10
N THR A 40 -8.43 -10.10 2.12
CA THR A 40 -8.98 -11.46 2.16
C THR A 40 -9.98 -11.67 3.30
N SER A 41 -9.72 -11.13 4.49
CA SER A 41 -10.62 -11.19 5.64
C SER A 41 -11.93 -10.43 5.39
N ASN A 42 -11.86 -9.27 4.73
CA ASN A 42 -13.03 -8.49 4.32
C ASN A 42 -13.86 -9.28 3.29
N PHE A 43 -13.18 -9.83 2.27
CA PHE A 43 -13.83 -10.65 1.25
C PHE A 43 -14.56 -11.84 1.86
N ALA A 44 -13.90 -12.60 2.74
CA ALA A 44 -14.46 -13.75 3.43
C ALA A 44 -15.68 -13.40 4.32
N SER A 45 -15.69 -12.16 4.84
CA SER A 45 -16.77 -11.64 5.69
C SER A 45 -17.88 -10.92 4.91
N GLY A 46 -17.79 -10.84 3.57
CA GLY A 46 -18.76 -10.12 2.74
C GLY A 46 -18.68 -8.59 2.85
N ILE A 47 -17.57 -8.07 3.35
CA ILE A 47 -17.32 -6.62 3.46
C ILE A 47 -16.69 -6.14 2.15
N PRO A 48 -17.19 -5.04 1.52
CA PRO A 48 -16.78 -4.63 0.17
C PRO A 48 -15.43 -3.87 0.12
N TRP A 49 -14.49 -4.15 1.01
CA TRP A 49 -13.19 -3.49 1.10
C TRP A 49 -12.08 -4.46 0.74
N PHE A 50 -12.05 -4.85 -0.51
CA PHE A 50 -11.03 -5.74 -1.07
C PHE A 50 -10.79 -5.39 -2.53
N GLY A 51 -9.67 -5.84 -3.06
CA GLY A 51 -9.33 -5.59 -4.45
C GLY A 51 -8.15 -6.40 -4.96
N VAL A 52 -7.71 -6.06 -6.14
CA VAL A 52 -6.54 -6.65 -6.81
C VAL A 52 -5.48 -5.57 -6.92
N LEU A 53 -4.24 -5.89 -6.60
CA LEU A 53 -3.10 -5.00 -6.78
C LEU A 53 -2.04 -5.65 -7.68
N ILE A 54 -1.59 -4.92 -8.69
CA ILE A 54 -0.54 -5.35 -9.61
C ILE A 54 0.48 -4.22 -9.76
N THR A 55 1.75 -4.56 -9.58
CA THR A 55 2.85 -3.62 -9.75
C THR A 55 3.87 -4.16 -10.72
N ILE A 56 4.38 -3.33 -11.61
CA ILE A 56 5.49 -3.67 -12.50
C ILE A 56 6.74 -2.96 -11.99
N PHE A 57 7.77 -3.74 -11.74
CA PHE A 57 9.11 -3.28 -11.41
C PHE A 57 10.01 -3.36 -12.63
N LYS A 58 10.92 -2.40 -12.75
CA LYS A 58 12.10 -2.45 -13.60
C LYS A 58 13.33 -2.17 -12.74
N ASP A 59 14.32 -3.05 -12.75
CA ASP A 59 15.57 -2.89 -12.00
C ASP A 59 15.33 -2.57 -10.51
N ASN A 60 14.44 -3.31 -9.85
CA ASN A 60 14.01 -3.16 -8.45
C ASN A 60 13.27 -1.84 -8.12
N LEU A 61 12.85 -1.08 -9.12
CA LEU A 61 12.06 0.15 -8.93
C LEU A 61 10.64 -0.04 -9.49
N PRO A 62 9.59 0.34 -8.75
CA PRO A 62 8.23 0.32 -9.29
C PRO A 62 8.09 1.36 -10.40
N VAL A 63 7.59 0.95 -11.55
CA VAL A 63 7.41 1.81 -12.73
C VAL A 63 5.95 1.99 -13.12
N MET A 64 5.10 1.00 -12.83
CA MET A 64 3.65 1.05 -13.05
C MET A 64 2.93 0.32 -11.92
N ALA A 65 1.77 0.81 -11.55
CA ALA A 65 0.88 0.16 -10.59
C ALA A 65 -0.58 0.28 -11.01
N GLY A 66 -1.35 -0.77 -10.78
CA GLY A 66 -2.80 -0.78 -10.94
C GLY A 66 -3.47 -1.45 -9.76
N ALA A 67 -4.53 -0.82 -9.24
CA ALA A 67 -5.39 -1.38 -8.21
C ALA A 67 -6.84 -1.33 -8.67
N TYR A 68 -7.59 -2.41 -8.47
CA TYR A 68 -9.00 -2.47 -8.86
C TYR A 68 -9.87 -2.92 -7.70
N LEU A 69 -10.87 -2.11 -7.39
CA LEU A 69 -11.90 -2.38 -6.39
C LEU A 69 -13.17 -2.87 -7.10
N PRO A 70 -13.45 -4.18 -7.14
CA PRO A 70 -14.48 -4.74 -8.00
C PRO A 70 -15.92 -4.39 -7.57
N VAL A 71 -16.15 -4.15 -6.29
CA VAL A 71 -17.50 -3.80 -5.79
C VAL A 71 -17.85 -2.35 -6.10
N GLN A 72 -16.85 -1.47 -6.07
CA GLN A 72 -17.00 -0.04 -6.36
C GLN A 72 -16.89 0.26 -7.86
N ASP A 73 -16.37 -0.68 -8.65
CA ASP A 73 -15.97 -0.50 -10.06
C ASP A 73 -14.99 0.66 -10.21
N GLU A 74 -13.96 0.67 -9.35
CA GLU A 74 -12.95 1.71 -9.30
C GLU A 74 -11.58 1.16 -9.70
N MET A 75 -10.99 1.73 -10.76
CA MET A 75 -9.65 1.41 -11.23
C MET A 75 -8.70 2.55 -10.91
N TYR A 76 -7.66 2.26 -10.14
CA TYR A 76 -6.55 3.17 -9.85
C TYR A 76 -5.35 2.76 -10.67
N PHE A 77 -4.65 3.75 -11.20
CA PHE A 77 -3.46 3.52 -12.01
C PHE A 77 -2.44 4.61 -11.75
N ALA A 78 -1.16 4.24 -11.73
CA ALA A 78 -0.05 5.18 -11.73
C ALA A 78 1.09 4.67 -12.61
N GLU A 79 1.76 5.59 -13.29
CA GLU A 79 3.00 5.35 -14.00
C GLU A 79 4.02 6.37 -13.53
N LYS A 80 5.24 5.93 -13.24
CA LYS A 80 6.31 6.76 -12.70
C LYS A 80 6.53 8.03 -13.53
N GLY A 81 6.37 9.19 -12.88
CA GLY A 81 6.51 10.52 -13.49
C GLY A 81 5.33 10.98 -14.34
N LYS A 82 4.19 10.26 -14.33
CA LYS A 82 3.00 10.63 -15.11
C LYS A 82 1.76 10.92 -14.27
N GLY A 83 1.86 10.80 -12.95
CA GLY A 83 0.76 11.02 -12.03
C GLY A 83 -0.05 9.77 -11.72
N ALA A 84 -1.01 9.93 -10.79
CA ALA A 84 -1.96 8.91 -10.38
C ALA A 84 -3.37 9.23 -10.87
N PHE A 85 -4.11 8.20 -11.22
CA PHE A 85 -5.43 8.32 -11.83
C PHE A 85 -6.42 7.36 -11.17
N LYS A 86 -7.68 7.78 -11.08
CA LYS A 86 -8.84 6.95 -10.74
C LYS A 86 -9.84 7.00 -11.87
N ASN A 87 -10.17 5.87 -12.47
CA ASN A 87 -11.08 5.77 -13.62
C ASN A 87 -10.71 6.75 -14.77
N GLY A 88 -9.40 6.99 -14.97
CA GLY A 88 -8.88 7.91 -15.97
C GLY A 88 -8.82 9.38 -15.56
N GLU A 89 -9.35 9.76 -14.41
CA GLU A 89 -9.27 11.10 -13.85
C GLU A 89 -8.08 11.22 -12.90
N ILE A 90 -7.32 12.34 -12.98
CA ILE A 90 -6.17 12.58 -12.12
C ILE A 90 -6.60 12.72 -10.66
N ILE A 91 -5.87 12.08 -9.75
CA ILE A 91 -6.07 12.22 -8.30
C ILE A 91 -4.84 12.86 -7.66
N SER A 92 -5.04 13.54 -6.53
CA SER A 92 -3.95 14.19 -5.79
C SER A 92 -4.22 14.25 -4.30
N ILE A 93 -3.15 14.27 -3.54
CA ILE A 93 -3.16 14.43 -2.09
C ILE A 93 -3.01 15.93 -1.77
N PRO A 94 -3.96 16.55 -1.03
CA PRO A 94 -3.85 17.95 -0.63
C PRO A 94 -2.62 18.19 0.28
N GLU A 95 -1.78 19.17 -0.07
CA GLU A 95 -0.55 19.47 0.67
C GLU A 95 -0.80 20.18 2.01
N ASP A 96 -1.87 20.95 2.11
CA ASP A 96 -2.19 21.82 3.25
C ASP A 96 -2.99 21.13 4.36
N LYS A 97 -3.37 19.87 4.19
CA LYS A 97 -4.15 19.10 5.16
C LYS A 97 -3.36 18.84 6.44
N GLU A 98 -4.00 19.05 7.58
CA GLU A 98 -3.44 18.76 8.90
C GLU A 98 -4.06 17.52 9.52
N LEU A 99 -3.32 16.83 10.39
CA LEU A 99 -3.80 15.60 11.04
C LEU A 99 -5.10 15.84 11.82
N LYS A 100 -5.20 16.94 12.56
CA LYS A 100 -6.38 17.29 13.36
C LYS A 100 -7.68 17.44 12.55
N ASP A 101 -7.56 17.78 11.26
CA ASP A 101 -8.69 17.99 10.36
C ASP A 101 -8.92 16.78 9.45
N SER A 102 -8.11 15.72 9.61
CA SER A 102 -8.07 14.56 8.72
C SER A 102 -8.68 13.32 9.35
N LEU A 103 -9.33 12.50 8.53
CA LEU A 103 -9.50 11.08 8.83
C LEU A 103 -8.14 10.41 8.66
N PHE A 104 -7.81 9.50 9.56
CA PHE A 104 -6.57 8.74 9.52
C PHE A 104 -6.86 7.23 9.60
N ALA A 105 -6.17 6.42 8.80
CA ALA A 105 -6.29 4.98 8.89
C ALA A 105 -5.21 4.39 9.79
N PHE A 106 -5.59 3.46 10.66
CA PHE A 106 -4.67 2.70 11.49
C PHE A 106 -5.01 1.21 11.35
N CYS A 107 -4.03 0.43 10.90
CA CYS A 107 -4.19 -0.98 10.63
C CYS A 107 -3.17 -1.80 11.40
N VAL A 108 -3.64 -2.88 12.01
CA VAL A 108 -2.84 -3.87 12.72
C VAL A 108 -3.46 -5.25 12.51
N ASP A 109 -2.64 -6.23 12.20
CA ASP A 109 -3.04 -7.62 12.10
C ASP A 109 -2.69 -8.39 13.37
N TYR A 110 -3.18 -9.64 13.44
CA TYR A 110 -2.87 -10.52 14.54
C TYR A 110 -1.37 -10.80 14.64
N THR A 111 -0.83 -10.69 15.84
CA THR A 111 0.53 -11.12 16.19
C THR A 111 0.56 -11.62 17.63
N GLU A 112 1.46 -12.55 17.93
CA GLU A 112 1.74 -13.01 19.30
C GLU A 112 2.73 -12.09 20.03
N ASP A 113 3.39 -11.16 19.33
CA ASP A 113 4.34 -10.20 19.90
C ASP A 113 3.60 -9.11 20.68
N GLN A 114 3.50 -9.31 22.00
CA GLN A 114 2.83 -8.38 22.92
C GLN A 114 3.52 -7.01 22.97
N ASP A 115 4.84 -6.95 22.86
CA ASP A 115 5.59 -5.69 22.90
C ASP A 115 5.33 -4.88 21.63
N PHE A 116 5.22 -5.55 20.49
CA PHE A 116 4.83 -4.92 19.24
C PHE A 116 3.40 -4.36 19.31
N ILE A 117 2.44 -5.13 19.82
CA ILE A 117 1.05 -4.68 20.03
C ILE A 117 1.04 -3.46 20.96
N ASN A 118 1.74 -3.50 22.09
CA ASN A 118 1.75 -2.41 23.07
C ASN A 118 2.29 -1.11 22.46
N ARG A 119 3.39 -1.18 21.72
CA ARG A 119 3.92 0.00 20.99
C ARG A 119 2.92 0.53 19.97
N GLY A 120 2.29 -0.34 19.19
CA GLY A 120 1.26 0.03 18.23
C GLY A 120 0.06 0.72 18.90
N LEU A 121 -0.39 0.23 20.06
CA LEU A 121 -1.49 0.83 20.80
C LEU A 121 -1.15 2.22 21.39
N GLU A 122 0.08 2.45 21.85
CA GLU A 122 0.50 3.79 22.30
C GLU A 122 0.54 4.78 21.11
N THR A 123 1.03 4.33 19.96
CA THR A 123 0.96 5.12 18.72
C THR A 123 -0.50 5.43 18.34
N TYR A 124 -1.37 4.42 18.33
CA TYR A 124 -2.80 4.58 18.07
C TYR A 124 -3.45 5.61 19.00
N LYS A 125 -3.21 5.51 20.30
CA LYS A 125 -3.72 6.43 21.33
C LYS A 125 -3.28 7.88 21.05
N SER A 126 -2.05 8.06 20.61
CA SER A 126 -1.51 9.38 20.25
C SER A 126 -2.16 9.94 18.98
N ILE A 127 -2.39 9.10 17.97
CA ILE A 127 -3.06 9.47 16.73
C ILE A 127 -4.54 9.84 17.01
N VAL A 128 -5.25 9.07 17.84
CA VAL A 128 -6.65 9.35 18.22
C VAL A 128 -6.80 10.75 18.83
N ARG A 129 -5.81 11.20 19.62
CA ARG A 129 -5.83 12.52 20.28
C ARG A 129 -5.56 13.68 19.33
N GLN A 130 -4.96 13.42 18.17
CA GLN A 130 -4.46 14.44 17.25
C GLN A 130 -5.15 14.43 15.90
N SER A 131 -5.87 13.37 15.54
CA SER A 131 -6.65 13.28 14.31
C SER A 131 -8.12 13.61 14.53
N ARG A 132 -8.82 13.98 13.45
CA ARG A 132 -10.25 14.20 13.50
C ARG A 132 -11.03 12.93 13.86
N ASN A 133 -10.62 11.80 13.28
CA ASN A 133 -11.22 10.48 13.56
C ASN A 133 -10.36 9.37 12.92
N ILE A 134 -10.48 8.15 13.44
CA ILE A 134 -9.78 6.97 12.91
C ILE A 134 -10.73 6.09 12.09
N ARG A 135 -10.16 5.45 11.08
CA ARG A 135 -10.77 4.40 10.27
C ARG A 135 -9.84 3.20 10.21
N SER A 136 -10.36 2.05 9.83
CA SER A 136 -9.56 0.86 9.53
C SER A 136 -10.38 -0.03 8.60
N THR A 137 -9.98 -0.13 7.35
CA THR A 137 -10.52 -1.15 6.44
C THR A 137 -9.63 -2.38 6.43
N ASN A 138 -8.37 -2.19 6.84
CA ASN A 138 -7.29 -3.17 6.82
C ASN A 138 -7.16 -3.81 5.43
N SER A 139 -7.06 -2.96 4.42
CA SER A 139 -6.92 -3.33 3.01
C SER A 139 -6.32 -2.18 2.19
N LEU A 140 -6.06 -2.44 0.90
CA LEU A 140 -5.61 -1.44 -0.07
C LEU A 140 -6.50 -0.17 -0.09
N VAL A 141 -7.77 -0.27 0.31
CA VAL A 141 -8.73 0.84 0.33
C VAL A 141 -8.25 2.00 1.21
N ASP A 142 -7.60 1.71 2.35
CA ASP A 142 -7.07 2.75 3.23
C ASP A 142 -6.03 3.63 2.51
N PHE A 143 -5.12 3.01 1.76
CA PHE A 143 -4.09 3.69 0.98
C PHE A 143 -4.66 4.43 -0.24
N LEU A 144 -5.63 3.83 -0.94
CA LEU A 144 -6.29 4.46 -2.09
C LEU A 144 -7.07 5.70 -1.65
N TYR A 145 -7.72 5.68 -0.48
CA TYR A 145 -8.38 6.86 0.08
C TYR A 145 -7.40 7.94 0.52
N VAL A 146 -6.18 7.56 0.89
CA VAL A 146 -5.09 8.54 1.07
C VAL A 146 -4.73 9.17 -0.28
N ALA A 147 -4.54 8.38 -1.34
CA ALA A 147 -4.19 8.89 -2.67
C ALA A 147 -5.24 9.83 -3.26
N GLU A 148 -6.53 9.63 -2.92
CA GLU A 148 -7.63 10.56 -3.27
C GLU A 148 -7.73 11.78 -2.34
N GLY A 149 -6.90 11.89 -1.31
CA GLY A 149 -7.00 12.95 -0.30
C GLY A 149 -8.22 12.83 0.63
N LYS A 150 -8.96 11.72 0.61
CA LYS A 150 -10.08 11.46 1.55
C LYS A 150 -9.55 11.25 2.97
N PHE A 151 -8.48 10.47 3.12
CA PHE A 151 -7.73 10.31 4.36
C PHE A 151 -6.47 11.19 4.31
N GLY A 152 -6.03 11.70 5.47
CA GLY A 152 -4.78 12.44 5.57
C GLY A 152 -3.56 11.53 5.57
N GLY A 153 -3.73 10.30 6.04
CA GLY A 153 -2.68 9.29 6.05
C GLY A 153 -3.17 7.95 6.57
N VAL A 154 -2.28 6.96 6.46
CA VAL A 154 -2.44 5.60 6.96
C VAL A 154 -1.16 5.13 7.64
N LEU A 155 -1.30 4.44 8.77
CA LEU A 155 -0.26 3.65 9.40
C LEU A 155 -0.70 2.19 9.39
N ASN A 156 0.05 1.33 8.70
CA ASN A 156 -0.17 -0.11 8.71
C ASN A 156 1.09 -0.81 9.24
N LEU A 157 0.92 -1.59 10.31
CA LEU A 157 2.02 -2.24 11.01
C LEU A 157 2.40 -3.60 10.41
N PHE A 158 1.54 -4.16 9.55
CA PHE A 158 1.76 -5.45 8.92
C PHE A 158 1.44 -5.38 7.43
N THR A 159 2.46 -5.27 6.60
CA THR A 159 2.29 -5.34 5.14
C THR A 159 3.40 -6.15 4.50
N LYS A 160 3.09 -6.76 3.39
CA LYS A 160 4.04 -7.46 2.52
C LYS A 160 4.35 -6.62 1.30
N VAL A 161 5.34 -7.05 0.54
CA VAL A 161 5.74 -6.34 -0.68
C VAL A 161 4.59 -6.20 -1.69
N TRP A 162 3.72 -7.20 -1.79
CA TRP A 162 2.57 -7.16 -2.71
C TRP A 162 1.48 -6.19 -2.26
N ASP A 163 1.35 -5.91 -0.94
CA ASP A 163 0.38 -4.96 -0.40
C ASP A 163 0.77 -3.51 -0.68
N ILE A 164 2.09 -3.19 -0.61
CA ILE A 164 2.52 -1.78 -0.56
C ILE A 164 3.30 -1.30 -1.77
N SER A 165 3.91 -2.19 -2.56
CA SER A 165 4.80 -1.75 -3.65
C SER A 165 4.08 -0.89 -4.69
N GLY A 166 2.87 -1.28 -5.08
CA GLY A 166 2.06 -0.52 -6.01
C GLY A 166 1.37 0.69 -5.37
N LEU A 167 0.90 0.53 -4.14
CA LEU A 167 0.27 1.61 -3.39
C LEU A 167 1.27 2.75 -3.11
N GLY A 168 2.55 2.42 -2.85
CA GLY A 168 3.62 3.41 -2.70
C GLY A 168 3.82 4.24 -3.96
N LEU A 169 3.78 3.62 -5.15
CA LEU A 169 3.85 4.35 -6.40
C LEU A 169 2.61 5.24 -6.60
N ILE A 170 1.39 4.71 -6.40
CA ILE A 170 0.15 5.48 -6.54
C ILE A 170 0.16 6.71 -5.61
N ILE A 171 0.55 6.55 -4.35
CA ILE A 171 0.64 7.65 -3.37
C ILE A 171 1.70 8.67 -3.79
N SER A 172 2.88 8.22 -4.22
CA SER A 172 3.97 9.11 -4.66
C SER A 172 3.54 9.93 -5.88
N GLU A 173 2.90 9.30 -6.86
CA GLU A 173 2.43 9.96 -8.08
C GLU A 173 1.20 10.86 -7.81
N ALA A 174 0.48 10.64 -6.71
CA ALA A 174 -0.56 11.55 -6.23
C ALA A 174 -0.01 12.72 -5.39
N GLY A 175 1.32 12.84 -5.22
CA GLY A 175 1.97 13.93 -4.47
C GLY A 175 2.14 13.66 -2.96
N GLY A 176 1.92 12.43 -2.50
CA GLY A 176 2.18 12.01 -1.13
C GLY A 176 3.54 11.35 -0.92
N VAL A 177 3.74 10.83 0.27
CA VAL A 177 4.94 10.06 0.62
C VAL A 177 4.56 8.77 1.34
N MET A 178 5.39 7.74 1.16
CA MET A 178 5.34 6.50 1.95
C MET A 178 6.73 6.25 2.54
N LYS A 179 6.78 5.96 3.83
CA LYS A 179 8.00 5.70 4.59
C LYS A 179 7.83 4.46 5.45
N ASN A 180 8.92 3.83 5.86
CA ASN A 180 8.85 2.89 6.97
C ASN A 180 8.58 3.64 8.28
N ILE A 181 8.23 2.93 9.35
CA ILE A 181 7.91 3.53 10.66
C ILE A 181 9.08 4.27 11.32
N ASN A 182 10.30 4.13 10.81
CA ASN A 182 11.49 4.87 11.25
C ASN A 182 11.76 6.12 10.38
N GLY A 183 10.90 6.42 9.41
CA GLY A 183 11.01 7.59 8.54
C GLY A 183 11.91 7.40 7.31
N ASN A 184 12.46 6.20 7.08
CA ASN A 184 13.32 5.92 5.94
C ASN A 184 12.52 5.56 4.69
N ASP A 185 13.12 5.76 3.53
CA ASP A 185 12.60 5.26 2.26
C ASP A 185 12.56 3.73 2.26
N ILE A 186 11.55 3.18 1.58
CA ILE A 186 11.38 1.74 1.43
C ILE A 186 12.03 1.32 0.11
N HIS A 187 12.95 0.37 0.20
CA HIS A 187 13.62 -0.22 -0.96
C HIS A 187 13.32 -1.71 -1.03
N PHE A 188 13.02 -2.18 -2.23
CA PHE A 188 12.71 -3.58 -2.47
C PHE A 188 13.86 -4.24 -3.25
N SER A 189 14.46 -5.28 -2.67
CA SER A 189 15.43 -6.12 -3.37
C SER A 189 14.72 -7.40 -3.84
N ILE A 190 14.33 -7.44 -5.11
CA ILE A 190 13.50 -8.52 -5.64
C ILE A 190 14.22 -9.86 -5.52
N SER A 191 13.76 -10.70 -4.62
CA SER A 191 14.25 -12.04 -4.35
C SER A 191 13.12 -12.90 -3.79
N LYS A 192 13.38 -14.19 -3.61
CA LYS A 192 12.42 -15.08 -2.93
C LYS A 192 12.22 -14.67 -1.46
N ASP A 193 13.28 -14.23 -0.79
CA ASP A 193 13.25 -13.89 0.63
C ASP A 193 12.39 -12.66 0.91
N LEU A 194 12.22 -11.77 -0.08
CA LEU A 194 11.34 -10.59 0.00
C LEU A 194 9.89 -10.95 0.37
N MET A 195 9.45 -12.18 0.07
CA MET A 195 8.10 -12.64 0.41
C MET A 195 7.87 -12.79 1.91
N ASP A 196 8.92 -13.06 2.68
CA ASP A 196 8.83 -13.26 4.12
C ASP A 196 8.99 -11.95 4.91
N GLU A 197 9.52 -10.90 4.26
CA GLU A 197 9.72 -9.61 4.89
C GLU A 197 8.39 -8.93 5.26
N ASN A 198 8.39 -8.22 6.39
CA ASN A 198 7.28 -7.37 6.82
C ASN A 198 7.70 -5.91 6.72
N PHE A 199 6.82 -5.07 6.22
CA PHE A 199 7.05 -3.64 5.97
C PHE A 199 6.07 -2.78 6.74
N PRO A 200 6.30 -2.49 8.04
CA PRO A 200 5.51 -1.49 8.75
C PRO A 200 5.66 -0.13 8.07
N VAL A 201 4.56 0.46 7.62
CA VAL A 201 4.59 1.66 6.78
C VAL A 201 3.65 2.75 7.28
N ILE A 202 4.08 3.97 7.02
CA ILE A 202 3.25 5.15 7.12
C ILE A 202 3.21 5.85 5.76
N ALA A 203 2.00 6.24 5.32
CA ALA A 203 1.81 6.95 4.06
C ALA A 203 0.80 8.07 4.20
N GLY A 204 0.96 9.11 3.39
CA GLY A 204 0.03 10.24 3.39
C GLY A 204 0.62 11.53 2.84
N ASN A 205 -0.02 12.61 3.19
CA ASN A 205 0.54 13.96 3.06
C ASN A 205 1.85 14.05 3.84
N LYS A 206 2.87 14.67 3.26
CA LYS A 206 4.21 14.76 3.86
C LYS A 206 4.19 15.34 5.28
N LYS A 207 3.43 16.43 5.51
CA LYS A 207 3.31 17.08 6.81
C LYS A 207 2.70 16.14 7.86
N ILE A 208 1.68 15.36 7.49
CA ILE A 208 1.03 14.38 8.38
C ILE A 208 1.98 13.23 8.68
N VAL A 209 2.69 12.71 7.68
CA VAL A 209 3.68 11.63 7.88
C VAL A 209 4.76 12.09 8.85
N GLU A 210 5.31 13.30 8.69
CA GLU A 210 6.29 13.87 9.61
C GLU A 210 5.75 14.00 11.05
N GLN A 211 4.49 14.43 11.22
CA GLN A 211 3.83 14.49 12.54
C GLN A 211 3.73 13.12 13.20
N ILE A 212 3.33 12.09 12.45
CA ILE A 212 3.19 10.73 13.00
C ILE A 212 4.56 10.12 13.35
N LEU A 213 5.60 10.38 12.56
CA LEU A 213 6.94 9.90 12.86
C LEU A 213 7.48 10.47 14.19
N VAL A 214 7.17 11.73 14.49
CA VAL A 214 7.50 12.34 15.80
C VAL A 214 6.72 11.70 16.95
N ILE A 215 5.47 11.29 16.72
CA ILE A 215 4.65 10.59 17.74
C ILE A 215 5.21 9.20 18.04
N ASN A 216 5.80 8.55 17.05
CA ASN A 216 6.28 7.17 17.12
C ASN A 216 7.75 7.07 17.59
N SER A 217 8.46 8.18 17.72
CA SER A 217 9.83 8.26 18.24
C SER A 217 9.86 8.35 19.76
#